data_44e3343846cadc7cdc7774ecc2793dd1
#
_entry.id   44e3343846cadc7cdc7774ecc2793dd1
#
_cell.length_a   1.000
_cell.length_b   1.000
_cell.length_c   1.000
_cell.angle_alpha   90.00
_cell.angle_beta   90.00
_cell.angle_gamma   90.00
#
_symmetry.space_group_name_H-M   'P 1'
#
loop_
_entity.id
_entity.type
_entity.pdbx_description
1 polymer ?
#
loop_
_entity_poly.entity_id
_entity_poly.type
_entity_poly.pdbx_seq_one_letter_code
_entity_poly.pdbx_strand_id
1 'polypeptide(L)'
;NAGVAINGAIGQLSEKEKNDAYYLMCGGVIDLIEGFVPKMISNGGGRIVIISSIGAITAMPKSSIYSSIKSGIHAYGKSISAELKNKNISVTISMPGYVKTAAHKRAGLDHLEKKIPSWMWVNANEVVKETEKASKNGKTEIIPGKIYKFTKPFLKFKSVINIWQSITKRN
;
A
#
# COMPACT_ATOMS: atom_id res chain seq x y z
N ASN A 1 7.89 4.79 -3.69
CA ASN A 1 6.58 5.47 -3.80
C ASN A 1 5.99 5.40 -5.22
N ALA A 2 6.75 4.99 -6.22
CA ALA A 2 6.22 4.76 -7.56
C ALA A 2 5.14 3.66 -7.53
N GLY A 3 4.13 3.79 -8.39
CA GLY A 3 3.07 2.80 -8.42
C GLY A 3 2.05 3.06 -9.52
N VAL A 4 1.36 2.00 -9.90
CA VAL A 4 0.26 2.03 -10.87
C VAL A 4 -0.99 1.42 -10.24
N ALA A 5 -2.14 1.89 -10.66
CA ALA A 5 -3.38 1.18 -10.38
C ALA A 5 -3.58 0.13 -11.48
N ILE A 6 -3.95 -1.08 -11.06
CA ILE A 6 -4.22 -2.20 -11.97
C ILE A 6 -5.70 -2.52 -11.87
N ASN A 7 -6.36 -2.61 -13.00
CA ASN A 7 -7.76 -3.02 -13.10
C ASN A 7 -7.88 -4.14 -14.12
N GLY A 8 -8.24 -5.33 -13.66
CA GLY A 8 -8.45 -6.48 -14.52
C GLY A 8 -9.01 -7.66 -13.73
N ALA A 9 -10.00 -8.35 -14.29
CA ALA A 9 -10.46 -9.61 -13.76
C ALA A 9 -9.37 -10.69 -13.95
N ILE A 10 -9.53 -11.80 -13.24
CA ILE A 10 -8.60 -12.93 -13.37
C ILE A 10 -8.50 -13.37 -14.84
N GLY A 11 -7.28 -13.55 -15.33
CA GLY A 11 -7.01 -13.95 -16.72
C GLY A 11 -7.02 -12.82 -17.75
N GLN A 12 -7.38 -11.58 -17.39
CA GLN A 12 -7.46 -10.46 -18.35
C GLN A 12 -6.15 -9.70 -18.55
N LEU A 13 -5.25 -9.73 -17.58
CA LEU A 13 -3.96 -9.04 -17.69
C LEU A 13 -2.96 -9.90 -18.45
N SER A 14 -2.25 -9.30 -19.38
CA SER A 14 -1.13 -9.91 -20.07
C SER A 14 0.02 -10.22 -19.11
N GLU A 15 0.91 -11.11 -19.50
CA GLU A 15 2.09 -11.44 -18.72
C GLU A 15 2.97 -10.21 -18.52
N LYS A 16 3.16 -9.40 -19.56
CA LYS A 16 3.93 -8.17 -19.51
C LYS A 16 3.36 -7.19 -18.47
N GLU A 17 2.05 -6.93 -18.50
CA GLU A 17 1.42 -6.03 -17.52
C GLU A 17 1.60 -6.51 -16.08
N LYS A 18 1.49 -7.82 -15.85
CA LYS A 18 1.72 -8.41 -14.52
C LYS A 18 3.16 -8.23 -14.07
N ASN A 19 4.13 -8.53 -14.95
CA ASN A 19 5.55 -8.45 -14.64
C ASN A 19 6.00 -7.01 -14.42
N ASP A 20 5.59 -6.07 -15.28
CA ASP A 20 5.89 -4.64 -15.14
C ASP A 20 5.34 -4.09 -13.81
N ALA A 21 4.12 -4.44 -13.48
CA ALA A 21 3.49 -3.99 -12.23
C ALA A 21 4.15 -4.61 -11.00
N TYR A 22 4.48 -5.90 -11.05
CA TYR A 22 5.19 -6.59 -9.97
C TYR A 22 6.57 -5.97 -9.75
N TYR A 23 7.34 -5.75 -10.81
CA TYR A 23 8.66 -5.15 -10.69
C TYR A 23 8.56 -3.72 -10.15
N LEU A 24 7.70 -2.87 -10.74
CA LEU A 24 7.56 -1.48 -10.30
C LEU A 24 7.16 -1.33 -8.82
N MET A 25 6.28 -2.19 -8.31
CA MET A 25 5.67 -2.00 -6.99
C MET A 25 6.14 -2.99 -5.92
N CYS A 26 6.96 -3.99 -6.29
CA CYS A 26 7.52 -4.96 -5.35
C CYS A 26 9.00 -5.19 -5.63
N GLY A 27 9.38 -5.86 -6.73
CA GLY A 27 10.75 -6.24 -7.03
C GLY A 27 11.71 -5.06 -7.00
N GLY A 28 11.45 -4.03 -7.80
CA GLY A 28 12.29 -2.83 -7.85
C GLY A 28 12.34 -2.04 -6.53
N VAL A 29 11.28 -2.13 -5.70
CA VAL A 29 11.33 -1.54 -4.34
C VAL A 29 12.27 -2.34 -3.44
N ILE A 30 12.26 -3.67 -3.55
CA ILE A 30 13.18 -4.56 -2.82
C ILE A 30 14.61 -4.25 -3.27
N ASP A 31 14.89 -4.23 -4.57
CA ASP A 31 16.23 -3.95 -5.12
C ASP A 31 16.78 -2.61 -4.62
N LEU A 32 15.95 -1.56 -4.59
CA LEU A 32 16.34 -0.27 -4.05
C LEU A 32 16.70 -0.34 -2.55
N ILE A 33 15.86 -1.01 -1.75
CA ILE A 33 16.10 -1.11 -0.31
C ILE A 33 17.36 -1.93 -0.04
N GLU A 34 17.51 -3.09 -0.68
CA GLU A 34 18.71 -3.94 -0.55
C GLU A 34 19.98 -3.18 -0.95
N GLY A 35 19.92 -2.36 -2.01
CA GLY A 35 21.04 -1.55 -2.46
C GLY A 35 21.41 -0.41 -1.51
N PHE A 36 20.43 0.21 -0.82
CA PHE A 36 20.69 1.35 0.08
C PHE A 36 20.99 0.96 1.53
N VAL A 37 20.48 -0.16 2.02
CA VAL A 37 20.62 -0.58 3.42
C VAL A 37 22.07 -0.68 3.87
N PRO A 38 23.02 -1.26 3.12
CA PRO A 38 24.43 -1.32 3.55
C PRO A 38 25.01 0.08 3.81
N LYS A 39 24.70 1.05 2.95
CA LYS A 39 25.13 2.44 3.11
C LYS A 39 24.43 3.12 4.30
N MET A 40 23.16 2.83 4.54
CA MET A 40 22.46 3.35 5.70
C MET A 40 23.09 2.84 7.00
N ILE A 41 23.43 1.56 7.07
CA ILE A 41 24.11 0.96 8.22
C ILE A 41 25.46 1.65 8.46
N SER A 42 26.30 1.81 7.41
CA SER A 42 27.60 2.47 7.54
C SER A 42 27.50 3.94 7.96
N ASN A 43 26.39 4.60 7.65
CA ASN A 43 26.11 5.98 8.06
C ASN A 43 25.43 6.10 9.44
N GLY A 44 25.30 4.99 10.20
CA GLY A 44 24.75 5.01 11.56
C GLY A 44 23.23 4.88 11.65
N GLY A 45 22.54 4.55 10.56
CA GLY A 45 21.10 4.30 10.58
C GLY A 45 20.28 5.11 9.60
N GLY A 46 18.96 5.14 9.80
CA GLY A 46 18.05 5.90 8.93
C GLY A 46 16.60 5.48 9.03
N ARG A 47 15.79 5.94 8.08
CA ARG A 47 14.37 5.63 8.00
C ARG A 47 13.97 5.19 6.61
N ILE A 48 13.24 4.08 6.51
CA ILE A 48 12.67 3.55 5.28
C ILE A 48 11.15 3.67 5.37
N VAL A 49 10.53 4.25 4.36
CA VAL A 49 9.06 4.33 4.26
C VAL A 49 8.61 3.60 2.99
N ILE A 50 7.84 2.54 3.18
CA ILE A 50 7.27 1.74 2.10
C ILE A 50 5.81 2.11 1.93
N ILE A 51 5.42 2.53 0.71
CA ILE A 51 4.02 2.80 0.39
C ILE A 51 3.35 1.53 -0.16
N SER A 52 2.64 0.84 0.72
CA SER A 52 1.77 -0.28 0.38
C SER A 52 0.33 0.20 0.11
N SER A 53 -0.66 -0.50 0.57
CA SER A 53 -2.08 -0.16 0.42
C SER A 53 -2.92 -0.95 1.44
N ILE A 54 -4.10 -0.46 1.77
CA ILE A 54 -5.10 -1.25 2.47
C ILE A 54 -5.48 -2.52 1.69
N GLY A 55 -5.30 -2.52 0.36
CA GLY A 55 -5.44 -3.69 -0.49
C GLY A 55 -4.46 -4.83 -0.19
N ALA A 56 -3.41 -4.59 0.60
CA ALA A 56 -2.54 -5.64 1.11
C ALA A 56 -3.21 -6.52 2.18
N ILE A 57 -4.22 -6.00 2.86
CA ILE A 57 -4.90 -6.66 3.99
C ILE A 57 -6.40 -6.88 3.76
N THR A 58 -6.91 -6.48 2.58
CA THR A 58 -8.32 -6.64 2.20
C THR A 58 -8.42 -7.27 0.81
N ALA A 59 -9.25 -8.29 0.67
CA ALA A 59 -9.54 -8.88 -0.63
C ALA A 59 -10.53 -7.99 -1.41
N MET A 60 -10.14 -7.58 -2.62
CA MET A 60 -10.98 -6.77 -3.51
C MET A 60 -11.11 -7.45 -4.89
N PRO A 61 -12.35 -7.69 -5.37
CA PRO A 61 -12.58 -8.20 -6.72
C PRO A 61 -11.90 -7.31 -7.79
N LYS A 62 -11.44 -7.92 -8.88
CA LYS A 62 -10.69 -7.26 -9.97
C LYS A 62 -9.40 -6.55 -9.53
N SER A 63 -8.84 -6.94 -8.37
CA SER A 63 -7.61 -6.39 -7.82
C SER A 63 -6.64 -7.47 -7.33
N SER A 64 -6.84 -8.71 -7.73
CA SER A 64 -6.05 -9.85 -7.22
C SER A 64 -4.55 -9.66 -7.40
N ILE A 65 -4.11 -9.27 -8.59
CA ILE A 65 -2.69 -9.00 -8.89
C ILE A 65 -2.17 -7.81 -8.05
N TYR A 66 -2.91 -6.70 -8.00
CA TYR A 66 -2.54 -5.55 -7.18
C TYR A 66 -2.43 -5.92 -5.70
N SER A 67 -3.41 -6.63 -5.17
CA SER A 67 -3.42 -7.06 -3.77
C SER A 67 -2.26 -8.00 -3.44
N SER A 68 -1.94 -8.95 -4.33
CA SER A 68 -0.79 -9.86 -4.15
C SER A 68 0.53 -9.09 -4.10
N ILE A 69 0.74 -8.13 -5.02
CA ILE A 69 1.92 -7.27 -5.05
C ILE A 69 2.03 -6.46 -3.75
N LYS A 70 0.94 -5.81 -3.33
CA LYS A 70 0.93 -4.98 -2.12
C LYS A 70 1.06 -5.81 -0.83
N SER A 71 0.56 -7.05 -0.81
CA SER A 71 0.78 -7.98 0.29
C SER A 71 2.23 -8.47 0.35
N GLY A 72 2.85 -8.74 -0.81
CA GLY A 72 4.26 -9.13 -0.89
C GLY A 72 5.18 -8.07 -0.31
N ILE A 73 5.06 -6.82 -0.77
CA ILE A 73 5.90 -5.72 -0.26
C ILE A 73 5.58 -5.36 1.22
N HIS A 74 4.35 -5.59 1.67
CA HIS A 74 3.97 -5.46 3.07
C HIS A 74 4.68 -6.51 3.94
N ALA A 75 4.66 -7.79 3.52
CA ALA A 75 5.35 -8.86 4.22
C ALA A 75 6.87 -8.63 4.28
N TYR A 76 7.49 -8.26 3.16
CA TYR A 76 8.89 -7.87 3.09
C TYR A 76 9.22 -6.74 4.07
N GLY A 77 8.44 -5.66 4.06
CA GLY A 77 8.64 -4.53 4.96
C GLY A 77 8.59 -4.91 6.44
N LYS A 78 7.70 -5.85 6.83
CA LYS A 78 7.64 -6.38 8.21
C LYS A 78 8.89 -7.16 8.57
N SER A 79 9.37 -8.00 7.65
CA SER A 79 10.57 -8.82 7.88
C SER A 79 11.81 -7.94 8.09
N ILE A 80 12.06 -7.01 7.17
CA ILE A 80 13.21 -6.11 7.28
C ILE A 80 13.09 -5.13 8.47
N SER A 81 11.88 -4.79 8.91
CA SER A 81 11.70 -3.99 10.13
C SER A 81 12.23 -4.71 11.37
N ALA A 82 12.07 -6.03 11.44
CA ALA A 82 12.61 -6.84 12.52
C ALA A 82 14.13 -6.99 12.40
N GLU A 83 14.65 -7.27 11.20
CA GLU A 83 16.07 -7.47 10.92
C GLU A 83 16.91 -6.20 11.17
N LEU A 84 16.38 -5.03 10.82
CA LEU A 84 17.09 -3.75 10.91
C LEU A 84 16.94 -3.04 12.25
N LYS A 85 16.17 -3.59 13.18
CA LYS A 85 15.90 -2.97 14.48
C LYS A 85 17.19 -2.61 15.25
N ASN A 86 18.18 -3.51 15.24
CA ASN A 86 19.46 -3.33 15.92
C ASN A 86 20.50 -2.57 15.07
N LYS A 87 20.13 -2.07 13.90
CA LYS A 87 20.99 -1.29 12.99
C LYS A 87 20.64 0.20 12.97
N ASN A 88 19.82 0.65 13.92
CA ASN A 88 19.31 2.03 13.99
C ASN A 88 18.59 2.46 12.70
N ILE A 89 17.93 1.51 12.02
CA ILE A 89 17.09 1.77 10.84
C ILE A 89 15.66 1.43 11.20
N SER A 90 14.78 2.42 11.13
CA SER A 90 13.35 2.21 11.29
C SER A 90 12.67 2.02 9.93
N VAL A 91 11.77 1.03 9.85
CA VAL A 91 10.98 0.74 8.65
C VAL A 91 9.53 1.00 8.95
N THR A 92 8.88 1.82 8.12
CA THR A 92 7.44 2.13 8.24
C THR A 92 6.71 1.77 6.96
N ILE A 93 5.70 0.93 7.07
CA ILE A 93 4.82 0.52 5.98
C ILE A 93 3.54 1.35 6.08
N SER A 94 3.30 2.21 5.12
CA SER A 94 2.08 2.99 5.00
C SER A 94 1.08 2.27 4.12
N MET A 95 -0.12 2.05 4.62
CA MET A 95 -1.21 1.35 3.93
C MET A 95 -2.41 2.29 3.73
N PRO A 96 -2.30 3.29 2.84
CA PRO A 96 -3.43 4.18 2.58
C PRO A 96 -4.59 3.44 1.92
N GLY A 97 -5.80 3.96 2.14
CA GLY A 97 -6.99 3.58 1.40
C GLY A 97 -7.10 4.35 0.07
N TYR A 98 -8.29 4.83 -0.27
CA TYR A 98 -8.50 5.66 -1.46
C TYR A 98 -7.94 7.06 -1.23
N VAL A 99 -6.92 7.43 -2.02
CA VAL A 99 -6.26 8.74 -1.94
C VAL A 99 -6.60 9.56 -3.17
N LYS A 100 -7.04 10.79 -2.98
CA LYS A 100 -7.31 11.73 -4.09
C LYS A 100 -6.00 12.10 -4.80
N THR A 101 -5.74 11.44 -5.92
CA THR A 101 -4.58 11.67 -6.79
C THR A 101 -4.92 11.41 -8.24
N ALA A 102 -4.10 11.87 -9.16
CA ALA A 102 -4.25 11.58 -10.60
C ALA A 102 -4.02 10.09 -10.97
N ALA A 103 -3.63 9.23 -10.03
CA ALA A 103 -3.34 7.82 -10.32
C ALA A 103 -4.56 7.04 -10.79
N HIS A 104 -5.74 7.28 -10.20
CA HIS A 104 -6.99 6.63 -10.61
C HIS A 104 -7.39 7.03 -12.03
N LYS A 105 -7.27 8.31 -12.37
CA LYS A 105 -7.55 8.82 -13.71
C LYS A 105 -6.62 8.19 -14.75
N ARG A 106 -5.30 8.17 -14.48
CA ARG A 106 -4.33 7.53 -15.39
C ARG A 106 -4.57 6.03 -15.61
N ALA A 107 -5.23 5.37 -14.68
CA ALA A 107 -5.57 3.95 -14.76
C ALA A 107 -6.97 3.68 -15.36
N GLY A 108 -7.67 4.70 -15.88
CA GLY A 108 -9.04 4.55 -16.38
C GLY A 108 -10.07 4.22 -15.29
N LEU A 109 -9.78 4.58 -14.05
CA LEU A 109 -10.62 4.28 -12.88
C LEU A 109 -11.41 5.51 -12.40
N ASP A 110 -11.68 6.47 -13.30
CA ASP A 110 -12.44 7.70 -12.98
C ASP A 110 -13.83 7.41 -12.40
N HIS A 111 -14.44 6.31 -12.84
CA HIS A 111 -15.73 5.87 -12.33
C HIS A 111 -15.72 5.60 -10.81
N LEU A 112 -14.56 5.31 -10.22
CA LEU A 112 -14.43 5.11 -8.78
C LEU A 112 -14.68 6.40 -7.99
N GLU A 113 -14.37 7.56 -8.55
CA GLU A 113 -14.64 8.84 -7.87
C GLU A 113 -16.14 9.08 -7.66
N LYS A 114 -16.97 8.58 -8.58
CA LYS A 114 -18.43 8.66 -8.46
C LYS A 114 -19.01 7.54 -7.59
N LYS A 115 -18.36 6.37 -7.56
CA LYS A 115 -18.86 5.19 -6.89
C LYS A 115 -18.45 5.10 -5.42
N ILE A 116 -17.22 5.48 -5.11
CA ILE A 116 -16.69 5.43 -3.75
C ILE A 116 -17.20 6.66 -2.98
N PRO A 117 -17.87 6.46 -1.84
CA PRO A 117 -18.37 7.55 -1.02
C PRO A 117 -17.26 8.55 -0.67
N SER A 118 -17.59 9.85 -0.68
CA SER A 118 -16.62 10.94 -0.47
C SER A 118 -15.84 10.83 0.85
N TRP A 119 -16.46 10.30 1.89
CA TRP A 119 -15.84 10.11 3.21
C TRP A 119 -14.75 9.01 3.22
N MET A 120 -14.70 8.15 2.21
CA MET A 120 -13.65 7.15 2.05
C MET A 120 -12.39 7.71 1.37
N TRP A 121 -12.47 8.90 0.79
CA TRP A 121 -11.32 9.52 0.14
C TRP A 121 -10.47 10.31 1.13
N VAL A 122 -9.18 10.01 1.16
CA VAL A 122 -8.19 10.69 2.00
C VAL A 122 -7.39 11.67 1.16
N ASN A 123 -7.05 12.82 1.74
CA ASN A 123 -6.16 13.78 1.10
C ASN A 123 -4.71 13.28 1.11
N ALA A 124 -3.99 13.44 0.00
CA ALA A 124 -2.60 13.01 -0.12
C ALA A 124 -1.70 13.65 0.96
N ASN A 125 -1.91 14.94 1.28
CA ASN A 125 -1.14 15.63 2.32
C ASN A 125 -1.39 15.03 3.72
N GLU A 126 -2.61 14.56 4.01
CA GLU A 126 -2.92 13.87 5.27
C GLU A 126 -2.16 12.54 5.34
N VAL A 127 -2.17 11.77 4.25
CA VAL A 127 -1.40 10.51 4.15
C VAL A 127 0.08 10.75 4.41
N VAL A 128 0.67 11.77 3.78
CA VAL A 128 2.09 12.12 3.96
C VAL A 128 2.37 12.51 5.41
N LYS A 129 1.61 13.44 5.99
CA LYS A 129 1.80 13.92 7.37
C LYS A 129 1.69 12.79 8.40
N GLU A 130 0.68 11.92 8.26
CA GLU A 130 0.49 10.80 9.19
C GLU A 130 1.59 9.76 9.05
N THR A 131 1.98 9.43 7.80
CA THR A 131 3.06 8.48 7.52
C THR A 131 4.40 8.99 8.06
N GLU A 132 4.72 10.25 7.82
CA GLU A 132 5.95 10.89 8.33
C GLU A 132 5.98 10.88 9.86
N LYS A 133 4.87 11.23 10.52
CA LYS A 133 4.75 11.16 11.98
C LYS A 133 4.95 9.73 12.50
N ALA A 134 4.38 8.73 11.82
CA ALA A 134 4.55 7.32 12.19
C ALA A 134 6.01 6.88 12.04
N SER A 135 6.66 7.27 10.94
CA SER A 135 8.07 6.98 10.68
C SER A 135 9.00 7.62 11.71
N LYS A 136 8.79 8.88 12.06
CA LYS A 136 9.56 9.57 13.13
C LYS A 136 9.42 8.88 14.49
N ASN A 137 8.27 8.28 14.75
CA ASN A 137 7.99 7.57 16.00
C ASN A 137 8.36 6.07 15.94
N GLY A 138 9.08 5.61 14.90
CA GLY A 138 9.52 4.22 14.76
C GLY A 138 8.38 3.20 14.60
N LYS A 139 7.19 3.62 14.15
CA LYS A 139 6.06 2.70 13.94
C LYS A 139 6.26 1.89 12.67
N THR A 140 6.20 0.57 12.79
CA THR A 140 6.35 -0.34 11.64
C THR A 140 5.18 -0.26 10.66
N GLU A 141 3.96 -0.02 11.14
CA GLU A 141 2.76 0.00 10.30
C GLU A 141 1.89 1.21 10.59
N ILE A 142 1.35 1.81 9.56
CA ILE A 142 0.33 2.86 9.66
C ILE A 142 -0.74 2.70 8.58
N ILE A 143 -1.99 2.88 8.95
CA ILE A 143 -3.10 3.08 8.02
C ILE A 143 -3.51 4.55 8.16
N PRO A 144 -3.13 5.42 7.22
CA PRO A 144 -3.49 6.83 7.27
C PRO A 144 -4.96 7.06 6.96
N GLY A 145 -5.54 8.12 7.55
CA GLY A 145 -6.95 8.45 7.45
C GLY A 145 -7.79 7.84 8.59
N LYS A 146 -8.57 8.72 9.25
CA LYS A 146 -9.37 8.35 10.44
C LYS A 146 -10.29 7.17 10.20
N ILE A 147 -10.99 7.19 9.07
CA ILE A 147 -11.96 6.13 8.72
C ILE A 147 -11.29 4.75 8.60
N TYR A 148 -10.13 4.67 7.96
CA TYR A 148 -9.42 3.40 7.78
C TYR A 148 -8.82 2.86 9.07
N LYS A 149 -8.41 3.76 10.00
CA LYS A 149 -7.98 3.37 11.35
C LYS A 149 -9.11 2.74 12.12
N PHE A 150 -10.30 3.35 12.05
CA PHE A 150 -11.49 2.85 12.75
C PHE A 150 -11.96 1.51 12.17
N THR A 151 -11.94 1.34 10.86
CA THR A 151 -12.42 0.11 10.20
C THR A 151 -11.44 -1.06 10.28
N LYS A 152 -10.12 -0.82 10.50
CA LYS A 152 -9.09 -1.86 10.54
C LYS A 152 -9.46 -3.11 11.37
N PRO A 153 -9.90 -3.01 12.63
CA PRO A 153 -10.23 -4.18 13.45
C PRO A 153 -11.40 -4.98 12.89
N PHE A 154 -12.30 -4.32 12.17
CA PHE A 154 -13.50 -4.92 11.61
C PHE A 154 -13.29 -5.61 10.27
N LEU A 155 -12.21 -5.28 9.53
CA LEU A 155 -11.88 -5.89 8.24
C LEU A 155 -11.56 -7.39 8.30
N LYS A 156 -11.47 -7.97 9.50
CA LYS A 156 -11.33 -9.42 9.72
C LYS A 156 -12.69 -10.16 9.67
N PHE A 157 -13.80 -9.46 9.83
CA PHE A 157 -15.12 -10.08 9.84
C PHE A 157 -15.68 -10.23 8.42
N LYS A 158 -16.14 -11.43 8.08
CA LYS A 158 -16.66 -11.76 6.73
C LYS A 158 -17.79 -10.83 6.29
N SER A 159 -18.70 -10.46 7.20
CA SER A 159 -19.80 -9.52 6.93
C SER A 159 -19.28 -8.13 6.51
N VAL A 160 -18.26 -7.62 7.21
CA VAL A 160 -17.65 -6.31 6.89
C VAL A 160 -16.89 -6.37 5.58
N ILE A 161 -16.18 -7.47 5.31
CA ILE A 161 -15.51 -7.68 4.02
C ILE A 161 -16.52 -7.69 2.88
N ASN A 162 -17.67 -8.35 3.03
CA ASN A 162 -18.74 -8.38 2.02
C ASN A 162 -19.31 -6.98 1.75
N ILE A 163 -19.57 -6.19 2.79
CA ILE A 163 -20.01 -4.80 2.66
C ILE A 163 -18.95 -3.97 1.97
N TRP A 164 -17.70 -4.08 2.39
CA TRP A 164 -16.57 -3.39 1.77
C TRP A 164 -16.45 -3.73 0.28
N GLN A 165 -16.52 -5.01 -0.07
CA GLN A 165 -16.47 -5.47 -1.45
C GLN A 165 -17.64 -4.94 -2.29
N SER A 166 -18.85 -4.87 -1.71
CA SER A 166 -20.03 -4.31 -2.38
C SER A 166 -19.83 -2.82 -2.72
N ILE A 167 -19.32 -2.03 -1.76
CA ILE A 167 -19.07 -0.59 -1.95
C ILE A 167 -17.91 -0.36 -2.95
N THR A 168 -16.86 -1.18 -2.89
CA THR A 168 -15.63 -0.98 -3.66
C THR A 168 -15.56 -1.82 -4.93
N LYS A 169 -16.62 -2.56 -5.27
CA LYS A 169 -16.68 -3.42 -6.46
C LYS A 169 -16.36 -2.62 -7.71
N ARG A 170 -15.32 -3.02 -8.41
CA ARG A 170 -14.93 -2.45 -9.71
C ARG A 170 -15.80 -3.08 -10.80
N ASN A 171 -16.33 -2.27 -11.68
CA ASN A 171 -17.12 -2.74 -12.83
C ASN A 171 -16.20 -3.28 -13.93
#